data_4920cf68ee19327910f5897469f655d7
#
_entry.id   4920cf68ee19327910f5897469f655d7
#
_cell.length_a   1.000
_cell.length_b   1.000
_cell.length_c   1.000
_cell.angle_alpha   90.00
_cell.angle_beta   90.00
_cell.angle_gamma   90.00
#
_symmetry.space_group_name_H-M   'P 1'
#
loop_
_entity.id
_entity.type
_entity.pdbx_description
1 polymer ?
#
loop_
_entity_poly.entity_id
_entity_poly.type
_entity_poly.pdbx_seq_one_letter_code
_entity_poly.pdbx_strand_id
1 'polypeptide(L)'
;MSEENMNNTAVEHEYGADQIQILEGLEAVRKRPGMYIGTTSSRGLHHLVYEIVDNAVDEALAGFCDTIDVTINEDNSITVIDNGRGIPVGINHKAGIPAVEVVFTILHAGGKFGGGGYKVSGGLHGVGASVVNALSNWLEVEICQGGKVYKQRYERGHVCYALKEIGTCPMEKTGTKVTFLPDDTIFTETTVYDFDVLKRRLREMAFLTKGLRIILRDNRTEEETFLEGGSVVDSAAVEAMSTEHEKKQISELLQRAQEDAMEAGASTEAM
;
A
#
# COMPACT_ATOMS: atom_id res chain seq x y z
N MET A 1 42.43 33.36 -48.23
CA MET A 1 41.90 32.02 -47.81
C MET A 1 42.26 31.86 -46.38
N SER A 2 41.36 32.16 -45.54
CA SER A 2 41.46 32.11 -44.07
C SER A 2 40.81 30.80 -43.61
N GLU A 3 41.62 29.92 -43.00
CA GLU A 3 41.18 28.70 -42.37
C GLU A 3 40.52 29.05 -41.03
N GLU A 4 39.22 28.83 -40.93
CA GLU A 4 38.48 28.87 -39.66
C GLU A 4 38.77 27.60 -38.86
N ASN A 5 39.52 27.76 -37.78
CA ASN A 5 39.74 26.76 -36.76
C ASN A 5 38.47 26.56 -35.97
N MET A 6 37.69 25.50 -36.28
CA MET A 6 36.62 25.00 -35.41
C MET A 6 37.27 24.32 -34.20
N ASN A 7 37.37 25.04 -33.10
CA ASN A 7 37.69 24.48 -31.80
C ASN A 7 36.46 23.69 -31.29
N ASN A 8 36.48 22.39 -31.54
CA ASN A 8 35.50 21.45 -30.95
C ASN A 8 36.00 21.10 -29.53
N THR A 9 35.62 21.93 -28.55
CA THR A 9 35.83 21.61 -27.13
C THR A 9 34.82 20.53 -26.73
N ALA A 10 35.17 19.26 -26.94
CA ALA A 10 34.52 18.16 -26.27
C ALA A 10 34.74 18.33 -24.76
N VAL A 11 33.71 18.66 -24.02
CA VAL A 11 33.70 18.61 -22.55
C VAL A 11 33.81 17.14 -22.18
N GLU A 12 35.04 16.67 -21.92
CA GLU A 12 35.25 15.36 -21.28
C GLU A 12 34.68 15.43 -19.86
N HIS A 13 33.46 14.97 -19.70
CA HIS A 13 32.93 14.62 -18.38
C HIS A 13 33.70 13.38 -17.93
N GLU A 14 34.76 13.59 -17.15
CA GLU A 14 35.48 12.51 -16.47
C GLU A 14 34.49 11.75 -15.58
N TYR A 15 34.11 10.52 -15.98
CA TYR A 15 33.26 9.63 -15.18
C TYR A 15 34.11 9.11 -14.03
N GLY A 16 34.08 9.83 -12.91
CA GLY A 16 34.83 9.52 -11.69
C GLY A 16 33.94 8.89 -10.59
N ALA A 17 34.57 8.31 -9.59
CA ALA A 17 33.89 7.68 -8.44
C ALA A 17 32.94 8.65 -7.72
N ASP A 18 33.26 9.93 -7.66
CA ASP A 18 32.45 10.97 -7.00
C ASP A 18 31.13 11.29 -7.75
N GLN A 19 30.96 10.81 -8.98
CA GLN A 19 29.73 10.96 -9.75
C GLN A 19 28.70 9.86 -9.44
N ILE A 20 29.09 8.83 -8.70
CA ILE A 20 28.20 7.77 -8.25
C ILE A 20 27.37 8.30 -7.08
N GLN A 21 26.10 8.64 -7.35
CA GLN A 21 25.17 9.11 -6.34
C GLN A 21 24.57 7.92 -5.57
N ILE A 22 24.66 7.96 -4.25
CA ILE A 22 23.96 7.04 -3.35
C ILE A 22 22.63 7.70 -2.97
N LEU A 23 21.52 7.05 -3.30
CA LEU A 23 20.19 7.48 -2.90
C LEU A 23 19.73 6.62 -1.72
N GLU A 24 19.36 7.26 -0.64
CA GLU A 24 18.92 6.58 0.58
C GLU A 24 17.47 6.95 0.96
N GLY A 25 16.80 6.03 1.66
CA GLY A 25 15.48 6.27 2.24
C GLY A 25 14.41 6.64 1.19
N LEU A 26 13.45 7.45 1.61
CA LEU A 26 12.31 7.84 0.78
C LEU A 26 12.67 8.80 -0.37
N GLU A 27 13.81 9.45 -0.30
CA GLU A 27 14.31 10.27 -1.42
C GLU A 27 14.61 9.41 -2.66
N ALA A 28 15.13 8.19 -2.46
CA ALA A 28 15.33 7.21 -3.53
C ALA A 28 14.02 6.86 -4.24
N VAL A 29 12.92 6.69 -3.48
CA VAL A 29 11.60 6.44 -4.02
C VAL A 29 11.12 7.60 -4.89
N ARG A 30 11.24 8.82 -4.41
CA ARG A 30 10.82 10.02 -5.15
C ARG A 30 11.63 10.25 -6.44
N LYS A 31 12.94 9.97 -6.42
CA LYS A 31 13.81 10.10 -7.60
C LYS A 31 13.62 8.97 -8.63
N ARG A 32 13.19 7.79 -8.20
CA ARG A 32 13.03 6.60 -9.04
C ARG A 32 11.72 5.86 -8.74
N PRO A 33 10.54 6.53 -8.83
CA PRO A 33 9.26 5.94 -8.43
C PRO A 33 8.92 4.66 -9.22
N GLY A 34 9.28 4.60 -10.50
CA GLY A 34 9.06 3.43 -11.34
C GLY A 34 9.70 2.13 -10.83
N MET A 35 10.75 2.21 -10.01
CA MET A 35 11.37 1.02 -9.38
C MET A 35 10.46 0.40 -8.31
N TYR A 36 9.54 1.16 -7.72
CA TYR A 36 8.67 0.74 -6.62
C TYR A 36 7.24 0.47 -7.05
N ILE A 37 6.70 1.30 -7.96
CA ILE A 37 5.31 1.19 -8.43
C ILE A 37 5.19 0.86 -9.92
N GLY A 38 6.31 0.52 -10.57
CA GLY A 38 6.38 0.10 -11.98
C GLY A 38 6.29 1.26 -12.97
N THR A 39 5.41 2.24 -12.75
CA THR A 39 5.19 3.40 -13.63
C THR A 39 4.61 4.56 -12.85
N THR A 40 4.73 5.79 -13.37
CA THR A 40 4.07 7.00 -12.85
C THR A 40 2.83 7.40 -13.64
N SER A 41 2.36 6.55 -14.56
CA SER A 41 1.09 6.71 -15.27
C SER A 41 -0.12 6.41 -14.37
N SER A 42 -1.33 6.45 -14.92
CA SER A 42 -2.57 6.06 -14.24
C SER A 42 -2.47 4.70 -13.52
N ARG A 43 -1.78 3.71 -14.09
CA ARG A 43 -1.59 2.40 -13.47
C ARG A 43 -0.80 2.50 -12.15
N GLY A 44 0.29 3.26 -12.12
CA GLY A 44 1.08 3.47 -10.90
C GLY A 44 0.33 4.31 -9.87
N LEU A 45 -0.50 5.26 -10.32
CA LEU A 45 -1.38 6.02 -9.45
C LEU A 45 -2.33 5.10 -8.66
N HIS A 46 -3.04 4.20 -9.35
CA HIS A 46 -3.94 3.24 -8.72
C HIS A 46 -3.20 2.24 -7.81
N HIS A 47 -1.94 1.94 -8.13
CA HIS A 47 -1.12 1.04 -7.31
C HIS A 47 -0.91 1.57 -5.89
N LEU A 48 -0.88 2.89 -5.68
CA LEU A 48 -0.81 3.48 -4.33
C LEU A 48 -1.99 3.03 -3.45
N VAL A 49 -3.19 2.95 -4.03
CA VAL A 49 -4.38 2.47 -3.31
C VAL A 49 -4.21 1.01 -2.93
N TYR A 50 -3.74 0.19 -3.87
CA TYR A 50 -3.55 -1.25 -3.62
C TYR A 50 -2.56 -1.51 -2.50
N GLU A 51 -1.46 -0.77 -2.41
CA GLU A 51 -0.48 -0.92 -1.32
C GLU A 51 -1.06 -0.66 0.08
N ILE A 52 -1.96 0.32 0.20
CA ILE A 52 -2.61 0.59 1.50
C ILE A 52 -3.69 -0.46 1.80
N VAL A 53 -4.47 -0.86 0.80
CA VAL A 53 -5.52 -1.90 0.96
C VAL A 53 -4.89 -3.26 1.27
N ASP A 54 -3.76 -3.62 0.65
CA ASP A 54 -3.03 -4.86 0.93
C ASP A 54 -2.62 -4.98 2.41
N ASN A 55 -2.29 -3.87 3.06
CA ASN A 55 -2.01 -3.87 4.49
C ASN A 55 -3.25 -4.24 5.33
N ALA A 56 -4.43 -3.74 4.95
CA ALA A 56 -5.69 -4.08 5.61
C ALA A 56 -6.15 -5.52 5.28
N VAL A 57 -5.89 -6.00 4.05
CA VAL A 57 -6.12 -7.41 3.66
C VAL A 57 -5.23 -8.35 4.48
N ASP A 58 -3.98 -7.97 4.75
CA ASP A 58 -3.10 -8.76 5.63
C ASP A 58 -3.65 -8.88 7.06
N GLU A 59 -4.29 -7.82 7.60
CA GLU A 59 -5.03 -7.90 8.87
C GLU A 59 -6.22 -8.87 8.77
N ALA A 60 -6.92 -8.91 7.63
CA ALA A 60 -8.02 -9.82 7.40
C ALA A 60 -7.53 -11.29 7.30
N LEU A 61 -6.46 -11.55 6.58
CA LEU A 61 -5.82 -12.87 6.49
C LEU A 61 -5.30 -13.35 7.85
N ALA A 62 -4.87 -12.43 8.71
CA ALA A 62 -4.50 -12.72 10.09
C ALA A 62 -5.72 -12.93 11.03
N GLY A 63 -6.95 -12.72 10.55
CA GLY A 63 -8.20 -12.91 11.29
C GLY A 63 -8.61 -11.74 12.19
N PHE A 64 -8.04 -10.54 11.98
CA PHE A 64 -8.30 -9.36 12.80
C PHE A 64 -9.11 -8.26 12.10
N CYS A 65 -9.39 -8.39 10.81
CA CYS A 65 -10.16 -7.44 10.04
C CYS A 65 -11.21 -8.16 9.21
N ASP A 66 -12.42 -7.61 9.12
CA ASP A 66 -13.49 -8.13 8.28
C ASP A 66 -14.08 -7.06 7.36
N THR A 67 -13.73 -5.80 7.57
CA THR A 67 -14.30 -4.68 6.80
C THR A 67 -13.22 -3.65 6.47
N ILE A 68 -13.13 -3.32 5.17
CA ILE A 68 -12.28 -2.27 4.64
C ILE A 68 -13.17 -1.27 3.90
N ASP A 69 -13.02 0.01 4.20
CA ASP A 69 -13.72 1.10 3.52
C ASP A 69 -12.72 1.92 2.71
N VAL A 70 -12.94 2.04 1.42
CA VAL A 70 -12.10 2.79 0.48
C VAL A 70 -12.93 3.92 -0.12
N THR A 71 -12.49 5.15 0.04
CA THR A 71 -13.21 6.33 -0.45
C THR A 71 -12.31 7.18 -1.35
N ILE A 72 -12.79 7.48 -2.55
CA ILE A 72 -12.26 8.57 -3.38
C ILE A 72 -12.95 9.85 -2.89
N ASN A 73 -12.19 10.76 -2.30
CA ASN A 73 -12.72 12.01 -1.77
C ASN A 73 -12.95 13.05 -2.89
N GLU A 74 -13.72 14.11 -2.61
CA GLU A 74 -14.02 15.19 -3.55
C GLU A 74 -12.76 15.87 -4.10
N ASP A 75 -11.71 16.02 -3.27
CA ASP A 75 -10.40 16.56 -3.65
C ASP A 75 -9.50 15.55 -4.36
N ASN A 76 -10.04 14.37 -4.68
CA ASN A 76 -9.34 13.25 -5.29
C ASN A 76 -8.23 12.65 -4.41
N SER A 77 -8.23 12.91 -3.10
CA SER A 77 -7.48 12.10 -2.14
C SER A 77 -8.17 10.75 -1.93
N ILE A 78 -7.43 9.77 -1.43
CA ILE A 78 -7.96 8.45 -1.07
C ILE A 78 -7.97 8.30 0.44
N THR A 79 -9.08 7.79 0.96
CA THR A 79 -9.17 7.32 2.35
C THR A 79 -9.37 5.82 2.36
N VAL A 80 -8.56 5.11 3.14
CA VAL A 80 -8.72 3.67 3.43
C VAL A 80 -8.87 3.50 4.93
N ILE A 81 -9.93 2.83 5.36
CA ILE A 81 -10.22 2.53 6.76
C ILE A 81 -10.35 1.03 6.91
N ASP A 82 -9.63 0.44 7.85
CA ASP A 82 -9.80 -0.93 8.29
C ASP A 82 -10.29 -1.00 9.75
N ASN A 83 -10.90 -2.10 10.11
CA ASN A 83 -11.27 -2.42 11.49
C ASN A 83 -10.35 -3.48 12.12
N GLY A 84 -9.09 -3.55 11.65
CA GLY A 84 -8.06 -4.42 12.19
C GLY A 84 -7.55 -3.99 13.57
N ARG A 85 -6.39 -4.52 13.98
CA ARG A 85 -5.78 -4.22 15.29
C ARG A 85 -5.29 -2.79 15.44
N GLY A 86 -5.12 -2.09 14.32
CA GLY A 86 -4.43 -0.80 14.27
C GLY A 86 -2.89 -0.95 14.26
N ILE A 87 -2.21 -0.06 13.55
CA ILE A 87 -0.75 0.01 13.54
C ILE A 87 -0.27 0.36 14.96
N PRO A 88 0.73 -0.35 15.53
CA PRO A 88 1.23 -0.06 16.87
C PRO A 88 1.71 1.38 17.03
N VAL A 89 1.30 2.04 18.11
CA VAL A 89 1.66 3.44 18.42
C VAL A 89 2.84 3.57 19.38
N GLY A 90 3.26 2.45 19.98
CA GLY A 90 4.42 2.42 20.91
C GLY A 90 5.75 2.67 20.20
N ILE A 91 6.77 2.99 21.00
CA ILE A 91 8.13 3.22 20.50
C ILE A 91 8.75 1.90 20.00
N ASN A 92 9.24 1.90 18.78
CA ASN A 92 10.09 0.84 18.28
C ASN A 92 11.50 1.00 18.86
N HIS A 93 11.92 0.06 19.70
CA HIS A 93 13.19 0.16 20.43
C HIS A 93 14.43 0.19 19.53
N LYS A 94 14.36 -0.37 18.30
CA LYS A 94 15.49 -0.34 17.37
C LYS A 94 15.62 1.01 16.66
N ALA A 95 14.48 1.62 16.33
CA ALA A 95 14.45 2.89 15.58
C ALA A 95 14.39 4.10 16.53
N GLY A 96 13.95 3.92 17.78
CA GLY A 96 13.80 5.02 18.76
C GLY A 96 12.62 5.96 18.48
N ILE A 97 11.74 5.62 17.54
CA ILE A 97 10.57 6.39 17.11
C ILE A 97 9.30 5.53 17.18
N PRO A 98 8.09 6.12 17.15
CA PRO A 98 6.84 5.36 17.12
C PRO A 98 6.81 4.33 15.97
N ALA A 99 6.25 3.14 16.23
CA ALA A 99 6.20 2.08 15.22
C ALA A 99 5.43 2.50 13.97
N VAL A 100 4.38 3.30 14.10
CA VAL A 100 3.65 3.89 12.96
C VAL A 100 4.57 4.77 12.10
N GLU A 101 5.44 5.57 12.72
CA GLU A 101 6.41 6.40 12.01
C GLU A 101 7.43 5.54 11.26
N VAL A 102 7.88 4.43 11.87
CA VAL A 102 8.75 3.45 11.20
C VAL A 102 8.09 2.89 9.94
N VAL A 103 6.81 2.50 10.00
CA VAL A 103 6.05 1.95 8.87
C VAL A 103 5.96 2.92 7.69
N PHE A 104 5.79 4.21 7.97
CA PHE A 104 5.60 5.21 6.92
C PHE A 104 6.87 5.92 6.46
N THR A 105 8.00 5.82 7.20
CA THR A 105 9.22 6.57 6.87
C THR A 105 10.45 5.71 6.56
N ILE A 106 10.43 4.43 6.93
CA ILE A 106 11.59 3.54 6.74
C ILE A 106 11.24 2.46 5.72
N LEU A 107 12.04 2.36 4.64
CA LEU A 107 11.92 1.28 3.66
C LEU A 107 12.31 -0.06 4.31
N HIS A 108 11.67 -1.14 3.85
CA HIS A 108 11.91 -2.49 4.34
C HIS A 108 11.70 -2.64 5.86
N ALA A 109 10.80 -1.85 6.43
CA ALA A 109 10.40 -1.93 7.81
C ALA A 109 8.91 -2.33 7.90
N GLY A 110 8.61 -3.38 8.66
CA GLY A 110 7.23 -3.83 8.88
C GLY A 110 7.18 -5.09 9.72
N GLY A 111 6.02 -5.38 10.30
CA GLY A 111 5.78 -6.57 11.14
C GLY A 111 5.83 -7.91 10.38
N LYS A 112 6.00 -7.87 9.06
CA LYS A 112 5.99 -9.03 8.17
C LYS A 112 7.34 -9.75 8.08
N PHE A 113 8.44 -9.14 8.54
CA PHE A 113 9.80 -9.69 8.46
C PHE A 113 10.25 -10.53 9.65
N GLY A 114 9.47 -10.64 10.70
CA GLY A 114 9.86 -11.32 11.94
C GLY A 114 8.78 -12.22 12.49
N GLY A 115 8.63 -13.38 11.96
CA GLY A 115 8.13 -14.65 12.55
C GLY A 115 6.99 -14.66 13.58
N GLY A 116 6.14 -13.66 13.73
CA GLY A 116 5.14 -13.67 14.79
C GLY A 116 3.77 -13.06 14.49
N GLY A 117 3.65 -12.23 13.46
CA GLY A 117 2.43 -11.47 13.24
C GLY A 117 1.57 -11.93 12.05
N TYR A 118 2.20 -12.42 11.00
CA TYR A 118 1.51 -12.80 9.77
C TYR A 118 2.09 -14.09 9.22
N LYS A 119 1.27 -15.13 9.08
CA LYS A 119 1.64 -16.42 8.45
C LYS A 119 1.60 -16.35 6.93
N VAL A 120 0.72 -15.52 6.38
CA VAL A 120 0.55 -15.23 4.95
C VAL A 120 0.44 -13.73 4.81
N SER A 121 1.04 -13.14 3.79
CA SER A 121 0.99 -11.71 3.51
C SER A 121 0.86 -11.47 2.01
N GLY A 122 -0.09 -10.64 1.60
CA GLY A 122 -0.26 -10.18 0.22
C GLY A 122 0.85 -9.20 -0.21
N GLY A 123 1.38 -8.43 0.74
CA GLY A 123 2.47 -7.48 0.51
C GLY A 123 3.84 -8.14 0.70
N LEU A 124 4.54 -8.46 -0.41
CA LEU A 124 5.80 -9.22 -0.40
C LEU A 124 7.03 -8.41 0.03
N HIS A 125 7.00 -7.09 0.00
CA HIS A 125 8.22 -6.26 0.05
C HIS A 125 8.37 -5.39 1.31
N GLY A 126 7.31 -5.19 2.12
CA GLY A 126 7.36 -4.37 3.34
C GLY A 126 7.72 -2.90 3.09
N VAL A 127 7.40 -2.39 1.91
CA VAL A 127 7.72 -1.00 1.50
C VAL A 127 6.47 -0.19 1.13
N GLY A 128 5.31 -0.82 0.96
CA GLY A 128 4.12 -0.20 0.39
C GLY A 128 3.72 1.10 1.08
N ALA A 129 3.52 1.09 2.38
CA ALA A 129 3.10 2.28 3.13
C ALA A 129 4.11 3.43 3.03
N SER A 130 5.40 3.15 3.13
CA SER A 130 6.45 4.17 3.02
C SER A 130 6.61 4.70 1.59
N VAL A 131 6.37 3.86 0.58
CA VAL A 131 6.33 4.26 -0.83
C VAL A 131 5.13 5.17 -1.11
N VAL A 132 3.93 4.83 -0.62
CA VAL A 132 2.76 5.70 -0.75
C VAL A 132 3.00 7.05 -0.09
N ASN A 133 3.57 7.07 1.12
CA ASN A 133 3.94 8.30 1.81
C ASN A 133 4.93 9.15 0.97
N ALA A 134 6.00 8.53 0.45
CA ALA A 134 6.99 9.22 -0.35
C ALA A 134 6.42 9.83 -1.64
N LEU A 135 5.42 9.18 -2.26
CA LEU A 135 4.81 9.59 -3.53
C LEU A 135 3.51 10.40 -3.36
N SER A 136 3.18 10.77 -2.12
CA SER A 136 2.04 11.63 -1.80
C SER A 136 2.49 13.06 -1.53
N ASN A 137 1.67 14.03 -1.93
CA ASN A 137 1.81 15.42 -1.52
C ASN A 137 1.69 15.50 0.00
N TRP A 138 0.65 14.85 0.54
CA TRP A 138 0.49 14.63 1.98
C TRP A 138 -0.16 13.28 2.25
N LEU A 139 0.13 12.72 3.43
CA LEU A 139 -0.50 11.53 3.98
C LEU A 139 -0.80 11.76 5.47
N GLU A 140 -1.99 11.35 5.90
CA GLU A 140 -2.41 11.32 7.29
C GLU A 140 -2.75 9.89 7.71
N VAL A 141 -2.30 9.50 8.88
CA VAL A 141 -2.71 8.25 9.52
C VAL A 141 -3.41 8.56 10.84
N GLU A 142 -4.57 7.94 11.03
CA GLU A 142 -5.30 7.91 12.29
C GLU A 142 -5.41 6.47 12.77
N ILE A 143 -5.13 6.23 14.04
CA ILE A 143 -5.13 4.88 14.65
C ILE A 143 -6.04 4.89 15.87
N CYS A 144 -7.02 4.01 15.87
CA CYS A 144 -7.88 3.75 17.01
C CYS A 144 -7.34 2.53 17.77
N GLN A 145 -6.82 2.72 18.97
CA GLN A 145 -6.25 1.65 19.78
C GLN A 145 -6.28 2.01 21.28
N GLY A 146 -6.69 1.05 22.13
CA GLY A 146 -6.69 1.23 23.58
C GLY A 146 -7.56 2.38 24.08
N GLY A 147 -8.73 2.61 23.45
CA GLY A 147 -9.67 3.67 23.79
C GLY A 147 -9.26 5.08 23.35
N LYS A 148 -8.19 5.20 22.57
CA LYS A 148 -7.61 6.47 22.12
C LYS A 148 -7.51 6.53 20.61
N VAL A 149 -7.57 7.75 20.07
CA VAL A 149 -7.31 8.02 18.65
C VAL A 149 -6.00 8.79 18.55
N TYR A 150 -5.08 8.24 17.79
CA TYR A 150 -3.78 8.84 17.50
C TYR A 150 -3.74 9.34 16.07
N LYS A 151 -2.97 10.40 15.81
CA LYS A 151 -2.81 10.96 14.46
C LYS A 151 -1.38 11.40 14.21
N GLN A 152 -0.92 11.14 12.99
CA GLN A 152 0.32 11.71 12.46
C GLN A 152 0.12 12.10 10.99
N ARG A 153 0.81 13.16 10.57
CA ARG A 153 0.79 13.67 9.19
C ARG A 153 2.20 13.70 8.62
N TYR A 154 2.26 13.44 7.34
CA TYR A 154 3.47 13.47 6.54
C TYR A 154 3.25 14.31 5.28
N GLU A 155 4.32 14.91 4.76
CA GLU A 155 4.32 15.61 3.48
C GLU A 155 5.54 15.16 2.68
N ARG A 156 5.29 14.59 1.51
CA ARG A 156 6.32 14.04 0.61
C ARG A 156 7.32 13.11 1.30
N GLY A 157 6.82 12.27 2.20
CA GLY A 157 7.63 11.34 2.97
C GLY A 157 8.17 11.88 4.30
N HIS A 158 8.09 13.19 4.55
CA HIS A 158 8.62 13.82 5.76
C HIS A 158 7.55 13.96 6.84
N VAL A 159 7.95 13.70 8.10
CA VAL A 159 7.09 13.87 9.27
C VAL A 159 6.80 15.36 9.51
N CYS A 160 5.52 15.76 9.55
CA CYS A 160 5.13 17.13 9.83
C CYS A 160 5.11 17.44 11.32
N TYR A 161 4.70 16.46 12.14
CA TYR A 161 4.66 16.57 13.61
C TYR A 161 4.71 15.17 14.25
N ALA A 162 5.16 15.11 15.50
CA ALA A 162 5.21 13.87 16.26
C ALA A 162 3.80 13.26 16.41
N LEU A 163 3.73 11.92 16.50
CA LEU A 163 2.48 11.21 16.79
C LEU A 163 1.79 11.81 18.02
N LYS A 164 0.52 12.15 17.91
CA LYS A 164 -0.26 12.77 18.99
C LYS A 164 -1.60 12.09 19.19
N GLU A 165 -2.07 12.07 20.42
CA GLU A 165 -3.44 11.73 20.76
C GLU A 165 -4.35 12.90 20.39
N ILE A 166 -5.43 12.61 19.63
CA ILE A 166 -6.38 13.62 19.15
C ILE A 166 -7.79 13.43 19.69
N GLY A 167 -8.06 12.31 20.36
CA GLY A 167 -9.38 12.01 20.90
C GLY A 167 -9.48 10.63 21.50
N THR A 168 -10.71 10.22 21.80
CA THR A 168 -11.03 8.91 22.37
C THR A 168 -11.94 8.12 21.45
N CYS A 169 -11.91 6.81 21.53
CA CYS A 169 -12.82 5.88 20.87
C CYS A 169 -13.31 4.82 21.88
N PRO A 170 -14.34 4.05 21.57
CA PRO A 170 -14.71 2.88 22.38
C PRO A 170 -13.51 1.96 22.59
N MET A 171 -13.40 1.35 23.77
CA MET A 171 -12.23 0.55 24.15
C MET A 171 -12.03 -0.68 23.25
N GLU A 172 -13.12 -1.23 22.77
CA GLU A 172 -13.18 -2.37 21.85
C GLU A 172 -12.92 -1.98 20.38
N LYS A 173 -13.00 -0.70 20.06
CA LYS A 173 -12.80 -0.24 18.69
C LYS A 173 -11.30 -0.12 18.41
N THR A 174 -10.87 -0.83 17.36
CA THR A 174 -9.51 -0.73 16.82
C THR A 174 -9.57 -0.51 15.31
N GLY A 175 -8.46 -0.11 14.72
CA GLY A 175 -8.33 0.01 13.27
C GLY A 175 -7.37 1.13 12.87
N THR A 176 -7.10 1.17 11.58
CA THR A 176 -6.26 2.20 10.95
C THR A 176 -7.06 2.94 9.89
N LYS A 177 -6.91 4.24 9.84
CA LYS A 177 -7.39 5.09 8.75
C LYS A 177 -6.19 5.78 8.13
N VAL A 178 -5.99 5.59 6.83
CA VAL A 178 -4.97 6.29 6.04
C VAL A 178 -5.67 7.15 5.00
N THR A 179 -5.33 8.42 4.96
CA THR A 179 -5.78 9.34 3.91
C THR A 179 -4.56 9.94 3.23
N PHE A 180 -4.53 9.93 1.89
CA PHE A 180 -3.40 10.47 1.15
C PHE A 180 -3.81 11.14 -0.15
N LEU A 181 -3.06 12.16 -0.55
CA LEU A 181 -3.20 12.86 -1.82
C LEU A 181 -1.95 12.61 -2.65
N PRO A 182 -2.04 12.01 -3.85
CA PRO A 182 -0.90 11.79 -4.73
C PRO A 182 -0.17 13.10 -5.06
N ASP A 183 1.15 13.03 -5.20
CA ASP A 183 1.98 14.18 -5.59
C ASP A 183 1.91 14.37 -7.12
N ASP A 184 1.33 15.47 -7.56
CA ASP A 184 1.18 15.87 -8.97
C ASP A 184 2.52 16.14 -9.66
N THR A 185 3.58 16.40 -8.90
CA THR A 185 4.93 16.52 -9.43
C THR A 185 5.55 15.16 -9.81
N ILE A 186 4.98 14.05 -9.31
CA ILE A 186 5.38 12.68 -9.64
C ILE A 186 4.42 12.09 -10.69
N PHE A 187 3.11 12.23 -10.47
CA PHE A 187 2.05 11.74 -11.36
C PHE A 187 1.61 12.83 -12.33
N THR A 188 2.50 13.15 -13.28
CA THR A 188 2.32 14.28 -14.21
C THR A 188 1.28 14.04 -15.30
N GLU A 189 0.92 12.78 -15.59
CA GLU A 189 -0.12 12.46 -16.59
C GLU A 189 -1.52 12.67 -16.01
N THR A 190 -1.76 12.19 -14.80
CA THR A 190 -3.03 12.28 -14.09
C THR A 190 -2.87 11.97 -12.61
N THR A 191 -3.62 12.68 -11.77
CA THR A 191 -3.85 12.36 -10.37
C THR A 191 -5.30 11.92 -10.12
N VAL A 192 -6.10 11.76 -11.19
CA VAL A 192 -7.51 11.40 -11.08
C VAL A 192 -7.67 9.89 -11.04
N TYR A 193 -8.29 9.39 -9.99
CA TYR A 193 -8.61 7.97 -9.85
C TYR A 193 -9.82 7.58 -10.69
N ASP A 194 -9.73 6.39 -11.29
CA ASP A 194 -10.81 5.74 -12.00
C ASP A 194 -11.52 4.74 -11.08
N PHE A 195 -12.81 4.96 -10.84
CA PHE A 195 -13.62 4.15 -9.95
C PHE A 195 -13.73 2.69 -10.42
N ASP A 196 -13.94 2.48 -11.71
CA ASP A 196 -14.10 1.12 -12.26
C ASP A 196 -12.79 0.32 -12.21
N VAL A 197 -11.64 0.99 -12.39
CA VAL A 197 -10.32 0.36 -12.22
C VAL A 197 -10.13 -0.10 -10.78
N LEU A 198 -10.43 0.75 -9.80
CA LEU A 198 -10.36 0.38 -8.38
C LEU A 198 -11.36 -0.72 -8.05
N LYS A 199 -12.61 -0.59 -8.48
CA LYS A 199 -13.70 -1.56 -8.25
C LYS A 199 -13.32 -2.97 -8.70
N ARG A 200 -12.72 -3.08 -9.90
CA ARG A 200 -12.28 -4.37 -10.43
C ARG A 200 -11.24 -5.02 -9.53
N ARG A 201 -10.19 -4.28 -9.20
CA ARG A 201 -9.10 -4.82 -8.39
C ARG A 201 -9.53 -5.13 -6.97
N LEU A 202 -10.29 -4.25 -6.32
CA LEU A 202 -10.81 -4.48 -4.97
C LEU A 202 -11.76 -5.66 -4.90
N ARG A 203 -12.54 -5.90 -5.97
CA ARG A 203 -13.39 -7.10 -6.09
C ARG A 203 -12.57 -8.39 -6.08
N GLU A 204 -11.45 -8.42 -6.81
CA GLU A 204 -10.53 -9.56 -6.80
C GLU A 204 -9.98 -9.82 -5.41
N MET A 205 -9.54 -8.76 -4.70
CA MET A 205 -8.98 -8.86 -3.36
C MET A 205 -10.04 -9.36 -2.35
N ALA A 206 -11.26 -8.83 -2.39
CA ALA A 206 -12.36 -9.28 -1.55
C ALA A 206 -12.71 -10.75 -1.84
N PHE A 207 -12.77 -11.14 -3.12
CA PHE A 207 -13.10 -12.50 -3.53
C PHE A 207 -12.07 -13.53 -3.01
N LEU A 208 -10.79 -13.18 -3.04
CA LEU A 208 -9.70 -14.06 -2.58
C LEU A 208 -9.59 -14.15 -1.05
N THR A 209 -10.24 -13.24 -0.32
CA THR A 209 -10.13 -13.17 1.14
C THR A 209 -11.48 -13.52 1.80
N LYS A 210 -11.60 -14.76 2.24
CA LYS A 210 -12.84 -15.27 2.84
C LYS A 210 -13.32 -14.43 4.03
N GLY A 211 -14.56 -13.96 3.98
CA GLY A 211 -15.20 -13.20 5.06
C GLY A 211 -14.86 -11.72 5.08
N LEU A 212 -14.03 -11.25 4.14
CA LEU A 212 -13.71 -9.82 4.00
C LEU A 212 -14.80 -9.11 3.18
N ARG A 213 -15.24 -7.96 3.70
CA ARG A 213 -16.08 -6.98 2.98
C ARG A 213 -15.24 -5.76 2.63
N ILE A 214 -15.23 -5.36 1.37
CA ILE A 214 -14.65 -4.08 0.93
C ILE A 214 -15.78 -3.18 0.43
N ILE A 215 -15.85 -1.96 0.93
CA ILE A 215 -16.79 -0.93 0.53
C ILE A 215 -16.00 0.09 -0.28
N LEU A 216 -16.41 0.36 -1.51
CA LEU A 216 -15.79 1.40 -2.36
C LEU A 216 -16.78 2.52 -2.59
N ARG A 217 -16.40 3.76 -2.26
CA ARG A 217 -17.18 4.99 -2.44
C ARG A 217 -16.45 5.98 -3.32
N ASP A 218 -17.21 6.70 -4.14
CA ASP A 218 -16.73 7.87 -4.88
C ASP A 218 -17.56 9.10 -4.48
N ASN A 219 -17.00 9.93 -3.62
CA ASN A 219 -17.67 11.14 -3.15
C ASN A 219 -17.75 12.24 -4.24
N ARG A 220 -17.05 12.06 -5.37
CA ARG A 220 -17.14 12.98 -6.52
C ARG A 220 -18.43 12.77 -7.31
N THR A 221 -18.97 11.55 -7.30
CA THR A 221 -20.15 11.11 -8.08
C THR A 221 -21.27 10.53 -7.23
N GLU A 222 -21.09 10.45 -5.90
CA GLU A 222 -22.00 9.79 -4.97
C GLU A 222 -22.22 8.28 -5.26
N GLU A 223 -21.24 7.63 -5.88
CA GLU A 223 -21.28 6.21 -6.22
C GLU A 223 -20.74 5.35 -5.07
N GLU A 224 -21.46 4.27 -4.74
CA GLU A 224 -21.05 3.31 -3.71
C GLU A 224 -21.22 1.87 -4.21
N THR A 225 -20.30 0.98 -3.83
CA THR A 225 -20.41 -0.46 -4.10
C THR A 225 -19.88 -1.29 -2.95
N PHE A 226 -20.51 -2.43 -2.70
CA PHE A 226 -20.14 -3.40 -1.68
C PHE A 226 -19.54 -4.63 -2.37
N LEU A 227 -18.35 -5.03 -1.96
CA LEU A 227 -17.59 -6.14 -2.51
C LEU A 227 -17.35 -7.13 -1.37
N GLU A 228 -17.94 -8.31 -1.46
CA GLU A 228 -17.86 -9.32 -0.39
C GLU A 228 -17.02 -10.52 -0.84
N GLY A 229 -16.24 -11.07 0.08
CA GLY A 229 -15.49 -12.30 -0.11
C GLY A 229 -16.41 -13.49 -0.29
N GLY A 230 -16.25 -14.24 -1.38
CA GLY A 230 -17.01 -15.44 -1.64
C GLY A 230 -16.62 -16.61 -0.74
N SER A 231 -17.61 -17.40 -0.35
CA SER A 231 -17.35 -18.74 0.21
C SER A 231 -16.96 -19.65 -0.95
N VAL A 232 -15.70 -20.18 -0.92
CA VAL A 232 -15.24 -21.30 -1.77
C VAL A 232 -15.55 -21.15 -3.27
N VAL A 233 -14.48 -20.81 -4.02
CA VAL A 233 -14.29 -21.09 -5.46
C VAL A 233 -15.55 -21.50 -6.21
N ASP A 234 -16.36 -20.55 -6.60
CA ASP A 234 -17.29 -20.75 -7.70
C ASP A 234 -16.52 -20.56 -9.02
N SER A 235 -16.23 -21.67 -9.70
CA SER A 235 -15.47 -21.66 -10.96
C SER A 235 -16.15 -20.79 -12.04
N ALA A 236 -17.46 -20.60 -11.96
CA ALA A 236 -18.23 -19.72 -12.86
C ALA A 236 -17.93 -18.22 -12.62
N ALA A 237 -17.62 -17.83 -11.36
CA ALA A 237 -17.23 -16.45 -11.06
C ALA A 237 -15.81 -16.12 -11.56
N VAL A 238 -14.90 -17.08 -11.54
CA VAL A 238 -13.53 -16.94 -12.10
C VAL A 238 -13.58 -16.82 -13.63
N GLU A 239 -14.49 -17.53 -14.30
CA GLU A 239 -14.67 -17.43 -15.75
C GLU A 239 -15.24 -16.08 -16.21
N ALA A 240 -16.01 -15.40 -15.37
CA ALA A 240 -16.54 -14.06 -15.63
C ALA A 240 -15.52 -12.92 -15.40
N MET A 241 -14.40 -13.21 -14.74
CA MET A 241 -13.30 -12.27 -14.50
C MET A 241 -12.34 -12.27 -15.70
N SER A 242 -12.06 -11.11 -16.19
CA SER A 242 -11.32 -10.68 -17.39
C SER A 242 -10.11 -11.51 -17.86
N THR A 243 -9.32 -11.11 -18.71
CA THR A 243 -8.23 -11.63 -19.54
C THR A 243 -7.52 -12.95 -19.09
N GLU A 244 -7.06 -13.74 -20.06
CA GLU A 244 -6.28 -15.00 -19.88
C GLU A 244 -5.06 -14.86 -18.94
N HIS A 245 -4.48 -13.67 -18.87
CA HIS A 245 -3.34 -13.38 -17.99
C HIS A 245 -3.74 -13.29 -16.50
N GLU A 246 -4.87 -12.66 -16.21
CA GLU A 246 -5.45 -12.54 -14.86
C GLU A 246 -5.94 -13.89 -14.36
N LYS A 247 -6.60 -14.68 -15.23
CA LYS A 247 -6.99 -16.05 -14.91
C LYS A 247 -5.81 -16.91 -14.50
N LYS A 248 -4.67 -16.77 -15.19
CA LYS A 248 -3.45 -17.51 -14.86
C LYS A 248 -2.86 -17.10 -13.53
N GLN A 249 -2.79 -15.81 -13.22
CA GLN A 249 -2.32 -15.31 -11.91
C GLN A 249 -3.20 -15.77 -10.76
N ILE A 250 -4.53 -15.72 -10.93
CA ILE A 250 -5.49 -16.19 -9.92
C ILE A 250 -5.35 -17.70 -9.72
N SER A 251 -5.20 -18.47 -10.80
CA SER A 251 -5.00 -19.92 -10.72
C SER A 251 -3.72 -20.29 -9.96
N GLU A 252 -2.62 -19.59 -10.21
CA GLU A 252 -1.34 -19.80 -9.50
C GLU A 252 -1.44 -19.43 -8.01
N LEU A 253 -2.17 -18.36 -7.66
CA LEU A 253 -2.41 -17.97 -6.28
C LEU A 253 -3.31 -18.97 -5.54
N LEU A 254 -4.37 -19.46 -6.18
CA LEU A 254 -5.26 -20.47 -5.61
C LEU A 254 -4.54 -21.81 -5.40
N GLN A 255 -3.67 -22.22 -6.32
CA GLN A 255 -2.89 -23.43 -6.19
C GLN A 255 -1.91 -23.35 -4.99
N ARG A 256 -1.20 -22.23 -4.83
CA ARG A 256 -0.34 -21.98 -3.67
C ARG A 256 -1.11 -21.99 -2.35
N ALA A 257 -2.28 -21.31 -2.31
CA ALA A 257 -3.12 -21.30 -1.11
C ALA A 257 -3.63 -22.69 -0.73
N GLN A 258 -3.88 -23.57 -1.72
CA GLN A 258 -4.26 -24.98 -1.47
C GLN A 258 -3.08 -25.83 -1.00
N GLU A 259 -1.89 -25.63 -1.56
CA GLU A 259 -0.68 -26.31 -1.15
C GLU A 259 -0.30 -25.93 0.30
N ASP A 260 -0.34 -24.64 0.64
CA ASP A 260 -0.09 -24.14 2.01
C ASP A 260 -1.12 -24.69 3.02
N ALA A 261 -2.41 -24.79 2.63
CA ALA A 261 -3.45 -25.33 3.47
C ALA A 261 -3.28 -26.85 3.70
N MET A 262 -2.81 -27.59 2.71
CA MET A 262 -2.50 -29.04 2.82
C MET A 262 -1.30 -29.27 3.73
N GLU A 263 -0.23 -28.46 3.63
CA GLU A 263 0.94 -28.56 4.50
C GLU A 263 0.60 -28.22 5.96
N ALA A 264 -0.27 -27.21 6.18
CA ALA A 264 -0.75 -26.86 7.51
C ALA A 264 -1.64 -27.96 8.13
N GLY A 265 -2.46 -28.63 7.31
CA GLY A 265 -3.30 -29.76 7.73
C GLY A 265 -2.48 -31.01 8.07
N ALA A 266 -1.46 -31.34 7.30
CA ALA A 266 -0.57 -32.47 7.53
C ALA A 266 0.27 -32.32 8.81
N SER A 267 0.59 -31.08 9.22
CA SER A 267 1.31 -30.80 10.47
C SER A 267 0.47 -31.02 11.74
N THR A 268 -0.88 -31.04 11.62
CA THR A 268 -1.78 -31.20 12.76
C THR A 268 -2.12 -32.66 13.02
N GLU A 269 -1.95 -33.57 12.06
CA GLU A 269 -2.17 -35.01 12.23
C GLU A 269 -0.92 -35.78 12.71
N ALA A 270 0.25 -35.13 12.78
CA ALA A 270 1.51 -35.72 13.20
C ALA A 270 1.92 -35.44 14.66
N MET A 271 1.01 -34.88 15.48
CA MET A 271 1.10 -34.71 16.93
C MET A 271 -0.02 -35.55 17.59
#